data_c943eae278942e36cc60675de2ddb951
#
_entry.id   c943eae278942e36cc60675de2ddb951
#
_cell.length_a   1.000
_cell.length_b   1.000
_cell.length_c   1.000
_cell.angle_alpha   90.00
_cell.angle_beta   90.00
_cell.angle_gamma   90.00
#
_symmetry.space_group_name_H-M   'P 1'
#
loop_
_entity.id
_entity.type
_entity.pdbx_description
1 polymer ?
#
loop_
_entity_poly.entity_id
_entity_poly.type
_entity_poly.pdbx_seq_one_letter_code
_entity_poly.pdbx_strand_id
1 'polypeptide(L)'
;MKSQDVLLLFKMASLHAQEENLFGKMESESNSNRVEELLKPQQINRMPAGGRVGESLATYLTGGEDVVFHRREFDSPLGEEDGWEGWSESVPSASLTGWSEAYSLRALSASLGLSKSEISNSMARCRESGLLTNDYDTGLAKVNRRELLKITEHALKYFFPVKSGAMVRGIPTGFAAPALSKSIKSAGGLIPVWPDALGTERGQAIEPLYKTVPEAVKKDRILYHYLALVDAIRLGGPRECGVAVGILKAGMGLK
;
A
#
# COMPACT_ATOMS: atom_id res chain seq x y z
N MET A 1 -21.06 -9.53 2.71
CA MET A 1 -19.73 -9.38 2.10
C MET A 1 -18.72 -10.22 2.85
N LYS A 2 -17.86 -10.98 2.16
CA LYS A 2 -16.78 -11.79 2.74
C LYS A 2 -15.43 -11.10 2.50
N SER A 3 -14.39 -11.48 3.23
CA SER A 3 -13.04 -10.89 3.05
C SER A 3 -12.48 -11.12 1.64
N GLN A 4 -12.77 -12.27 1.03
CA GLN A 4 -12.41 -12.55 -0.37
C GLN A 4 -13.11 -11.61 -1.37
N ASP A 5 -14.30 -11.09 -1.05
CA ASP A 5 -15.01 -10.11 -1.90
C ASP A 5 -14.27 -8.77 -1.90
N VAL A 6 -13.76 -8.37 -0.72
CA VAL A 6 -12.93 -7.16 -0.59
C VAL A 6 -11.62 -7.32 -1.34
N LEU A 7 -10.94 -8.47 -1.23
CA LEU A 7 -9.73 -8.77 -1.98
C LEU A 7 -9.97 -8.67 -3.49
N LEU A 8 -11.05 -9.25 -3.99
CA LEU A 8 -11.44 -9.15 -5.40
C LEU A 8 -11.67 -7.69 -5.84
N LEU A 9 -12.40 -6.90 -5.04
CA LEU A 9 -12.64 -5.49 -5.35
C LEU A 9 -11.35 -4.68 -5.44
N PHE A 10 -10.40 -4.90 -4.51
CA PHE A 10 -9.10 -4.24 -4.58
C PHE A 10 -8.26 -4.70 -5.77
N LYS A 11 -8.31 -5.99 -6.16
CA LYS A 11 -7.67 -6.45 -7.39
C LYS A 11 -8.25 -5.78 -8.62
N MET A 12 -9.56 -5.66 -8.71
CA MET A 12 -10.19 -4.98 -9.83
C MET A 12 -9.91 -3.47 -9.83
N ALA A 13 -9.85 -2.85 -8.65
CA ALA A 13 -9.41 -1.45 -8.53
C ALA A 13 -7.95 -1.26 -8.94
N SER A 14 -7.07 -2.23 -8.66
CA SER A 14 -5.69 -2.25 -9.12
C SER A 14 -5.61 -2.32 -10.66
N LEU A 15 -6.39 -3.18 -11.30
CA LEU A 15 -6.46 -3.26 -12.75
C LEU A 15 -6.94 -1.95 -13.37
N HIS A 16 -7.95 -1.29 -12.79
CA HIS A 16 -8.41 0.03 -13.24
C HIS A 16 -7.33 1.09 -13.08
N ALA A 17 -6.57 1.08 -11.98
CA ALA A 17 -5.48 2.03 -11.77
C ALA A 17 -4.35 1.83 -12.79
N GLN A 18 -4.06 0.59 -13.17
CA GLN A 18 -3.10 0.25 -14.23
C GLN A 18 -3.61 0.75 -15.59
N GLU A 19 -4.87 0.47 -15.93
CA GLU A 19 -5.53 0.90 -17.16
C GLU A 19 -5.53 2.42 -17.32
N GLU A 20 -5.86 3.15 -16.25
CA GLU A 20 -5.88 4.62 -16.22
C GLU A 20 -4.49 5.24 -15.99
N ASN A 21 -3.46 4.42 -15.79
CA ASN A 21 -2.09 4.84 -15.45
C ASN A 21 -2.03 5.82 -14.26
N LEU A 22 -2.91 5.62 -13.28
CA LEU A 22 -3.04 6.51 -12.12
C LEU A 22 -1.81 6.45 -11.21
N PHE A 23 -1.19 5.29 -11.11
CA PHE A 23 -0.07 5.09 -10.19
C PHE A 23 1.19 5.86 -10.65
N GLY A 24 1.50 5.86 -11.93
CA GLY A 24 2.61 6.65 -12.49
C GLY A 24 2.40 8.15 -12.32
N LYS A 25 1.16 8.63 -12.42
CA LYS A 25 0.82 10.04 -12.13
C LYS A 25 1.05 10.39 -10.67
N MET A 26 0.65 9.51 -9.75
CA MET A 26 0.81 9.72 -8.31
C MET A 26 2.30 9.77 -7.90
N GLU A 27 3.14 8.90 -8.46
CA GLU A 27 4.59 8.93 -8.20
C GLU A 27 5.24 10.22 -8.74
N SER A 28 4.83 10.69 -9.92
CA SER A 28 5.34 11.94 -10.52
C SER A 28 4.91 13.17 -9.72
N GLU A 29 3.68 13.24 -9.27
CA GLU A 29 3.17 14.34 -8.44
C GLU A 29 3.85 14.37 -7.06
N SER A 30 4.06 13.22 -6.43
CA SER A 30 4.78 13.12 -5.16
C SER A 30 6.22 13.60 -5.27
N ASN A 31 6.90 13.30 -6.36
CA ASN A 31 8.25 13.78 -6.62
C ASN A 31 8.27 15.28 -6.95
N SER A 32 7.30 15.79 -7.68
CA SER A 32 7.17 17.21 -8.04
C SER A 32 6.93 18.08 -6.81
N ASN A 33 5.99 17.69 -5.95
CA ASN A 33 5.71 18.39 -4.69
C ASN A 33 6.91 18.41 -3.74
N ARG A 34 7.72 17.36 -3.75
CA ARG A 34 8.96 17.29 -2.96
C ARG A 34 10.03 18.25 -3.48
N VAL A 35 10.15 18.39 -4.80
CA VAL A 35 11.07 19.35 -5.43
C VAL A 35 10.62 20.79 -5.16
N GLU A 36 9.31 21.07 -5.25
CA GLU A 36 8.76 22.40 -4.90
C GLU A 36 8.95 22.75 -3.42
N GLU A 37 8.80 21.80 -2.51
CA GLU A 37 9.01 22.02 -1.07
C GLU A 37 10.48 22.27 -0.74
N LEU A 38 11.41 21.64 -1.45
CA LEU A 38 12.84 21.87 -1.32
C LEU A 38 13.29 23.19 -1.95
N LEU A 39 12.56 23.70 -2.94
CA LEU A 39 12.86 24.94 -3.65
C LEU A 39 12.22 26.17 -3.00
N LYS A 40 11.34 26.02 -2.01
CA LYS A 40 10.82 27.15 -1.23
C LYS A 40 11.99 27.81 -0.47
N PRO A 41 12.33 29.08 -0.74
CA PRO A 41 13.38 29.75 -0.01
C PRO A 41 12.98 29.80 1.47
N GLN A 42 13.78 29.17 2.31
CA GLN A 42 13.64 29.34 3.76
C GLN A 42 13.77 30.84 4.03
N GLN A 43 12.71 31.47 4.49
CA GLN A 43 12.76 32.81 5.01
C GLN A 43 13.67 32.75 6.26
N ILE A 44 14.94 33.06 6.04
CA ILE A 44 15.87 33.33 7.12
C ILE A 44 15.36 34.62 7.78
N ASN A 45 14.69 34.49 8.91
CA ASN A 45 14.39 35.61 9.77
C ASN A 45 15.72 36.26 10.11
N ARG A 46 16.00 37.41 9.51
CA ARG A 46 17.09 38.30 9.92
C ARG A 46 16.84 38.68 11.36
N MET A 47 17.58 38.09 12.27
CA MET A 47 17.71 38.60 13.61
C MET A 47 18.45 39.94 13.56
N PRO A 48 18.03 40.95 14.37
CA PRO A 48 18.71 42.25 14.46
C PRO A 48 20.12 42.07 15.03
N ALA A 49 21.06 42.74 14.41
CA ALA A 49 22.44 42.82 14.86
C ALA A 49 22.53 43.48 16.23
N GLY A 50 23.14 42.79 17.18
CA GLY A 50 23.55 43.41 18.46
C GLY A 50 23.54 42.40 19.61
N GLY A 51 24.70 41.82 19.92
CA GLY A 51 24.88 41.06 21.15
C GLY A 51 26.04 40.05 21.03
N ARG A 52 27.23 40.49 21.43
CA ARG A 52 28.36 39.61 21.75
C ARG A 52 27.95 38.72 22.92
N VAL A 53 27.92 37.40 22.70
CA VAL A 53 28.22 36.44 23.75
C VAL A 53 28.93 35.27 23.05
N GLY A 54 30.16 35.07 23.47
CA GLY A 54 31.00 33.94 23.04
C GLY A 54 30.61 32.65 23.71
N GLU A 55 31.17 31.62 23.16
CA GLU A 55 31.46 30.30 23.74
C GLU A 55 30.31 29.54 24.38
N SER A 56 30.07 28.36 23.79
CA SER A 56 29.42 27.18 24.36
C SER A 56 28.16 26.70 23.65
N LEU A 57 28.29 26.35 22.39
CA LEU A 57 27.28 25.51 21.70
C LEU A 57 27.90 24.25 21.06
N ALA A 58 29.20 24.02 21.29
CA ALA A 58 29.91 22.85 20.78
C ALA A 58 29.90 21.65 21.75
N THR A 59 29.35 21.79 22.96
CA THR A 59 29.47 20.74 24.00
C THR A 59 28.19 19.94 24.20
N TYR A 60 27.10 20.26 23.53
CA TYR A 60 25.83 19.51 23.66
C TYR A 60 25.55 18.54 22.51
N LEU A 61 26.49 18.38 21.55
CA LEU A 61 26.33 17.47 20.41
C LEU A 61 27.24 16.21 20.47
N THR A 62 27.95 16.00 21.59
CA THR A 62 28.83 14.81 21.74
C THR A 62 28.51 14.05 23.01
N GLY A 63 27.32 13.54 23.13
CA GLY A 63 26.93 12.75 24.30
C GLY A 63 25.62 12.00 24.10
N GLY A 64 25.53 11.26 23.05
CA GLY A 64 24.44 10.30 22.81
C GLY A 64 24.99 9.23 21.90
N GLU A 65 25.14 8.02 22.41
CA GLU A 65 25.49 6.87 21.60
C GLU A 65 24.48 6.78 20.46
N ASP A 66 24.94 7.06 19.24
CA ASP A 66 24.23 6.84 18.00
C ASP A 66 23.96 5.35 17.88
N VAL A 67 22.77 4.92 18.30
CA VAL A 67 22.20 3.68 17.80
C VAL A 67 21.90 3.94 16.33
N VAL A 68 22.94 3.74 15.53
CA VAL A 68 22.83 3.74 14.07
C VAL A 68 21.97 2.53 13.73
N PHE A 69 20.67 2.78 13.62
CA PHE A 69 19.81 1.89 12.86
C PHE A 69 20.35 1.92 11.43
N HIS A 70 21.19 0.95 11.10
CA HIS A 70 21.53 0.68 9.71
C HIS A 70 20.22 0.42 8.98
N ARG A 71 19.68 1.48 8.41
CA ARG A 71 18.72 1.42 7.33
C ARG A 71 19.44 0.64 6.24
N ARG A 72 19.22 -0.66 6.19
CA ARG A 72 19.63 -1.43 5.00
C ARG A 72 18.87 -0.80 3.84
N GLU A 73 19.61 -0.08 3.03
CA GLU A 73 19.14 0.33 1.73
C GLU A 73 18.61 -0.91 1.04
N PHE A 74 17.47 -0.77 0.41
CA PHE A 74 16.74 -1.83 -0.26
C PHE A 74 17.45 -2.29 -1.56
N ASP A 75 18.73 -2.00 -1.67
CA ASP A 75 19.65 -2.35 -2.75
C ASP A 75 20.61 -3.49 -2.39
N SER A 76 20.29 -4.33 -1.41
CA SER A 76 21.06 -5.57 -1.29
C SER A 76 20.56 -6.52 -2.36
N PRO A 77 21.43 -6.95 -3.29
CA PRO A 77 21.10 -8.06 -4.17
C PRO A 77 21.00 -9.30 -3.28
N LEU A 78 19.78 -9.65 -2.90
CA LEU A 78 19.49 -10.98 -2.42
C LEU A 78 19.83 -11.90 -3.57
N GLY A 79 20.73 -12.85 -3.32
CA GLY A 79 21.19 -13.80 -4.32
C GLY A 79 19.99 -14.38 -5.09
N GLU A 80 20.18 -14.53 -6.36
CA GLU A 80 19.18 -14.77 -7.40
C GLU A 80 18.33 -16.06 -7.23
N GLU A 81 18.43 -16.79 -6.12
CA GLU A 81 17.82 -18.14 -6.04
C GLU A 81 16.77 -18.37 -4.96
N ASP A 82 16.60 -17.48 -3.93
CA ASP A 82 15.74 -17.82 -2.77
C ASP A 82 14.86 -16.70 -2.21
N GLY A 83 14.67 -15.60 -2.88
CA GLY A 83 13.90 -14.46 -2.39
C GLY A 83 12.75 -14.06 -3.32
N TRP A 84 11.76 -13.38 -2.77
CA TRP A 84 10.79 -12.64 -3.56
C TRP A 84 11.52 -11.53 -4.32
N GLU A 85 11.64 -11.68 -5.64
CA GLU A 85 12.36 -10.76 -6.53
C GLU A 85 11.75 -9.37 -6.68
N GLY A 86 10.82 -9.00 -5.81
CA GLY A 86 10.05 -7.79 -5.99
C GLY A 86 8.98 -7.97 -7.07
N TRP A 87 8.40 -6.87 -7.49
CA TRP A 87 7.30 -6.91 -8.44
C TRP A 87 7.79 -7.24 -9.84
N SER A 88 7.44 -8.41 -10.39
CA SER A 88 7.61 -8.63 -11.82
C SER A 88 6.71 -7.64 -12.55
N GLU A 89 7.30 -6.72 -13.28
CA GLU A 89 6.61 -5.74 -14.12
C GLU A 89 6.01 -6.39 -15.38
N SER A 90 5.30 -7.49 -15.25
CA SER A 90 4.45 -7.96 -16.32
C SER A 90 3.22 -7.05 -16.38
N VAL A 91 3.45 -5.80 -16.79
CA VAL A 91 2.36 -4.95 -17.27
C VAL A 91 1.74 -5.68 -18.45
N PRO A 92 0.47 -6.03 -18.40
CA PRO A 92 -0.20 -6.58 -19.59
C PRO A 92 0.03 -5.59 -20.73
N SER A 93 0.60 -6.08 -21.83
CA SER A 93 0.81 -5.27 -23.04
C SER A 93 -0.43 -4.42 -23.31
N ALA A 94 -0.24 -3.13 -23.48
CA ALA A 94 -1.28 -2.08 -23.53
C ALA A 94 -2.20 -2.15 -24.77
N SER A 95 -2.56 -3.33 -25.24
CA SER A 95 -3.61 -3.52 -26.23
C SER A 95 -4.96 -3.65 -25.51
N LEU A 96 -6.01 -3.03 -26.04
CA LEU A 96 -7.39 -3.12 -25.52
C LEU A 96 -7.85 -4.57 -25.32
N THR A 97 -7.36 -5.49 -26.10
CA THR A 97 -7.60 -6.93 -25.97
C THR A 97 -6.96 -7.53 -24.72
N GLY A 98 -5.81 -7.03 -24.27
CA GLY A 98 -5.12 -7.50 -23.07
C GLY A 98 -5.87 -7.15 -21.77
N TRP A 99 -6.49 -5.99 -21.70
CA TRP A 99 -7.25 -5.58 -20.51
C TRP A 99 -8.51 -6.42 -20.30
N SER A 100 -9.26 -6.72 -21.36
CA SER A 100 -10.43 -7.59 -21.26
C SER A 100 -10.06 -8.98 -20.73
N GLU A 101 -8.91 -9.52 -21.12
CA GLU A 101 -8.43 -10.80 -20.61
C GLU A 101 -8.06 -10.74 -19.12
N ALA A 102 -7.49 -9.63 -18.64
CA ALA A 102 -7.13 -9.45 -17.23
C ALA A 102 -8.36 -9.48 -16.29
N TYR A 103 -9.52 -9.06 -16.77
CA TYR A 103 -10.79 -9.14 -16.03
C TYR A 103 -11.49 -10.50 -16.13
N SER A 104 -10.95 -11.44 -16.90
CA SER A 104 -11.54 -12.77 -17.04
C SER A 104 -11.51 -13.53 -15.71
N LEU A 105 -12.50 -14.43 -15.50
CA LEU A 105 -12.54 -15.31 -14.32
C LEU A 105 -11.27 -16.16 -14.19
N ARG A 106 -10.64 -16.50 -15.31
CA ARG A 106 -9.40 -17.28 -15.34
C ARG A 106 -8.21 -16.46 -14.82
N ALA A 107 -8.04 -15.25 -15.33
CA ALA A 107 -6.95 -14.36 -14.91
C ALA A 107 -7.09 -13.93 -13.44
N LEU A 108 -8.30 -13.54 -13.01
CA LEU A 108 -8.59 -13.21 -11.62
C LEU A 108 -8.35 -14.40 -10.69
N SER A 109 -8.77 -15.61 -11.09
CA SER A 109 -8.51 -16.85 -10.34
C SER A 109 -7.01 -17.11 -10.17
N ALA A 110 -6.25 -17.01 -11.24
CA ALA A 110 -4.79 -17.23 -11.23
C ALA A 110 -4.05 -16.18 -10.41
N SER A 111 -4.48 -14.89 -10.49
CA SER A 111 -3.83 -13.80 -9.76
C SER A 111 -4.11 -13.83 -8.26
N LEU A 112 -5.33 -14.19 -7.85
CA LEU A 112 -5.77 -14.15 -6.46
C LEU A 112 -5.64 -15.49 -5.73
N GLY A 113 -5.34 -16.58 -6.43
CA GLY A 113 -5.34 -17.92 -5.83
C GLY A 113 -6.72 -18.40 -5.35
N LEU A 114 -7.79 -17.92 -5.99
CA LEU A 114 -9.17 -18.30 -5.73
C LEU A 114 -9.70 -19.20 -6.84
N SER A 115 -10.64 -20.09 -6.53
CA SER A 115 -11.29 -20.87 -7.59
C SER A 115 -12.17 -19.98 -8.47
N LYS A 116 -12.39 -20.39 -9.73
CA LYS A 116 -13.27 -19.65 -10.65
C LYS A 116 -14.68 -19.49 -10.11
N SER A 117 -15.19 -20.52 -9.42
CA SER A 117 -16.52 -20.49 -8.77
C SER A 117 -16.55 -19.48 -7.62
N GLU A 118 -15.49 -19.40 -6.82
CA GLU A 118 -15.39 -18.39 -5.75
C GLU A 118 -15.34 -16.97 -6.33
N ILE A 119 -14.57 -16.74 -7.40
CA ILE A 119 -14.55 -15.45 -8.11
C ILE A 119 -15.93 -15.10 -8.63
N SER A 120 -16.61 -16.03 -9.32
CA SER A 120 -17.96 -15.80 -9.85
C SER A 120 -18.97 -15.45 -8.76
N ASN A 121 -18.98 -16.22 -7.67
CA ASN A 121 -19.85 -15.98 -6.52
C ASN A 121 -19.52 -14.65 -5.80
N SER A 122 -18.24 -14.31 -5.74
CA SER A 122 -17.77 -13.03 -5.17
C SER A 122 -18.23 -11.85 -6.01
N MET A 123 -18.10 -11.93 -7.34
CA MET A 123 -18.60 -10.92 -8.27
C MET A 123 -20.12 -10.74 -8.16
N ALA A 124 -20.89 -11.84 -8.03
CA ALA A 124 -22.33 -11.78 -7.85
C ALA A 124 -22.69 -10.99 -6.58
N ARG A 125 -22.09 -11.33 -5.43
CA ARG A 125 -22.31 -10.60 -4.18
C ARG A 125 -21.90 -9.12 -4.25
N CYS A 126 -20.81 -8.84 -4.94
CA CYS A 126 -20.35 -7.45 -5.14
C CYS A 126 -21.32 -6.65 -6.04
N ARG A 127 -21.96 -7.28 -7.02
CA ARG A 127 -23.00 -6.65 -7.82
C ARG A 127 -24.27 -6.40 -7.01
N GLU A 128 -24.72 -7.38 -6.25
CA GLU A 128 -25.89 -7.23 -5.36
C GLU A 128 -25.70 -6.09 -4.35
N SER A 129 -24.47 -5.89 -3.87
CA SER A 129 -24.17 -4.79 -2.93
C SER A 129 -23.91 -3.44 -3.62
N GLY A 130 -23.94 -3.34 -4.95
CA GLY A 130 -23.66 -2.11 -5.69
C GLY A 130 -22.19 -1.68 -5.70
N LEU A 131 -21.28 -2.55 -5.23
CA LEU A 131 -19.83 -2.28 -5.23
C LEU A 131 -19.18 -2.62 -6.57
N LEU A 132 -19.84 -3.40 -7.39
CA LEU A 132 -19.41 -3.77 -8.73
C LEU A 132 -20.53 -3.48 -9.72
N THR A 133 -20.21 -2.73 -10.77
CA THR A 133 -21.12 -2.42 -11.87
C THR A 133 -20.48 -2.83 -13.18
N ASN A 134 -21.23 -2.88 -14.26
CA ASN A 134 -20.63 -3.02 -15.59
C ASN A 134 -20.51 -1.64 -16.22
N ASP A 135 -19.38 -1.39 -16.84
CA ASP A 135 -19.19 -0.20 -17.67
C ASP A 135 -20.10 -0.26 -18.88
N TYR A 136 -20.73 0.87 -19.20
CA TYR A 136 -21.69 0.93 -20.30
C TYR A 136 -21.02 0.72 -21.67
N ASP A 137 -19.84 1.30 -21.86
CA ASP A 137 -19.15 1.30 -23.16
C ASP A 137 -18.38 0.01 -23.42
N THR A 138 -17.71 -0.52 -22.40
CA THR A 138 -16.83 -1.69 -22.55
C THR A 138 -17.46 -3.00 -22.09
N GLY A 139 -18.56 -2.94 -21.34
CA GLY A 139 -19.18 -4.09 -20.68
C GLY A 139 -18.33 -4.71 -19.56
N LEU A 140 -17.13 -4.19 -19.31
CA LEU A 140 -16.24 -4.67 -18.28
C LEU A 140 -16.78 -4.36 -16.88
N ALA A 141 -16.47 -5.24 -15.95
CA ALA A 141 -16.85 -5.01 -14.57
C ALA A 141 -16.02 -3.90 -13.94
N LYS A 142 -16.65 -2.83 -13.47
CA LYS A 142 -16.03 -1.69 -12.80
C LYS A 142 -16.39 -1.63 -11.32
N VAL A 143 -15.39 -1.35 -10.50
CA VAL A 143 -15.56 -1.16 -9.05
C VAL A 143 -16.07 0.25 -8.76
N ASN A 144 -17.09 0.35 -7.90
CA ASN A 144 -17.48 1.61 -7.29
C ASN A 144 -16.41 2.03 -6.26
N ARG A 145 -15.36 2.67 -6.75
CA ARG A 145 -14.18 3.07 -5.95
C ARG A 145 -14.55 3.96 -4.76
N ARG A 146 -15.55 4.84 -4.92
CA ARG A 146 -16.00 5.75 -3.84
C ARG A 146 -16.63 4.99 -2.68
N GLU A 147 -17.52 4.05 -2.98
CA GLU A 147 -18.18 3.26 -1.93
C GLU A 147 -17.21 2.25 -1.33
N LEU A 148 -16.31 1.67 -2.12
CA LEU A 148 -15.24 0.82 -1.60
C LEU A 148 -14.35 1.59 -0.60
N LEU A 149 -13.96 2.83 -0.90
CA LEU A 149 -13.18 3.68 0.00
C LEU A 149 -13.92 3.94 1.31
N LYS A 150 -15.22 4.32 1.25
CA LYS A 150 -16.04 4.55 2.45
C LYS A 150 -16.13 3.31 3.34
N ILE A 151 -16.36 2.14 2.74
CA ILE A 151 -16.42 0.88 3.49
C ILE A 151 -15.06 0.58 4.12
N THR A 152 -13.97 0.83 3.40
CA THR A 152 -12.62 0.62 3.90
C THR A 152 -12.33 1.49 5.11
N GLU A 153 -12.66 2.78 5.03
CA GLU A 153 -12.42 3.76 6.08
C GLU A 153 -13.28 3.51 7.33
N HIS A 154 -14.57 3.26 7.15
CA HIS A 154 -15.52 3.30 8.26
C HIS A 154 -15.94 1.93 8.79
N ALA A 155 -15.86 0.88 7.97
CA ALA A 155 -16.45 -0.40 8.31
C ALA A 155 -15.43 -1.55 8.41
N LEU A 156 -14.37 -1.53 7.60
CA LEU A 156 -13.54 -2.71 7.37
C LEU A 156 -12.87 -3.24 8.62
N LYS A 157 -12.36 -2.35 9.49
CA LYS A 157 -11.71 -2.73 10.75
C LYS A 157 -12.65 -3.43 11.74
N TYR A 158 -13.95 -3.17 11.65
CA TYR A 158 -14.94 -3.78 12.55
C TYR A 158 -15.40 -5.14 12.04
N PHE A 159 -15.50 -5.32 10.72
CA PHE A 159 -15.89 -6.59 10.12
C PHE A 159 -14.72 -7.57 10.01
N PHE A 160 -13.51 -7.05 9.84
CA PHE A 160 -12.29 -7.86 9.70
C PHE A 160 -11.19 -7.33 10.64
N PRO A 161 -11.39 -7.46 11.96
CA PRO A 161 -10.41 -6.98 12.94
C PRO A 161 -9.09 -7.72 12.77
N VAL A 162 -7.99 -7.00 12.99
CA VAL A 162 -6.64 -7.57 12.92
C VAL A 162 -6.21 -8.00 14.31
N LYS A 163 -5.61 -9.18 14.39
CA LYS A 163 -4.93 -9.68 15.58
C LYS A 163 -3.44 -9.73 15.31
N SER A 164 -2.67 -9.14 16.20
CA SER A 164 -1.22 -9.24 16.17
C SER A 164 -0.78 -10.59 16.70
N GLY A 165 0.06 -11.29 15.94
CA GLY A 165 0.57 -12.62 16.26
C GLY A 165 2.01 -12.61 16.77
N ALA A 166 2.69 -13.75 16.62
CA ALA A 166 4.09 -13.93 16.98
C ALA A 166 5.04 -13.21 15.99
N MET A 167 6.32 -13.14 16.36
CA MET A 167 7.38 -12.66 15.48
C MET A 167 7.70 -13.71 14.42
N VAL A 168 7.50 -13.36 13.15
CA VAL A 168 7.71 -14.24 12.00
C VAL A 168 8.41 -13.53 10.87
N ARG A 169 8.91 -14.30 9.90
CA ARG A 169 9.34 -13.78 8.61
C ARG A 169 8.11 -13.52 7.74
N GLY A 170 8.13 -12.42 6.98
CA GLY A 170 7.00 -12.09 6.12
C GLY A 170 7.21 -10.87 5.23
N ILE A 171 6.15 -10.49 4.55
CA ILE A 171 6.07 -9.32 3.67
C ILE A 171 5.62 -8.13 4.52
N PRO A 172 6.34 -6.99 4.54
CA PRO A 172 5.94 -5.79 5.28
C PRO A 172 4.55 -5.32 4.88
N THR A 173 3.73 -4.93 5.85
CA THR A 173 2.39 -4.39 5.60
C THR A 173 2.08 -3.19 6.49
N GLY A 174 0.92 -2.58 6.33
CA GLY A 174 0.50 -1.43 7.11
C GLY A 174 1.50 -0.29 7.00
N PHE A 175 1.83 0.33 8.11
CA PHE A 175 2.78 1.45 8.17
C PHE A 175 4.24 1.07 7.88
N ALA A 176 4.59 -0.21 7.87
CA ALA A 176 5.92 -0.69 7.48
C ALA A 176 6.07 -0.87 5.96
N ALA A 177 4.97 -0.84 5.21
CA ALA A 177 5.02 -0.96 3.77
C ALA A 177 5.70 0.27 3.13
N PRO A 178 6.45 0.10 2.01
CA PRO A 178 7.13 1.21 1.33
C PRO A 178 6.24 2.39 0.98
N ALA A 179 4.96 2.14 0.68
CA ALA A 179 3.98 3.18 0.38
C ALA A 179 3.77 4.18 1.54
N LEU A 180 3.91 3.72 2.79
CA LEU A 180 3.66 4.51 3.99
C LEU A 180 4.91 4.88 4.76
N SER A 181 6.02 4.17 4.55
CA SER A 181 7.28 4.37 5.29
C SER A 181 7.85 5.79 5.19
N LYS A 182 7.54 6.50 4.09
CA LYS A 182 7.93 7.90 3.89
C LYS A 182 6.98 8.90 4.58
N SER A 183 5.72 8.52 4.76
CA SER A 183 4.66 9.41 5.26
C SER A 183 4.38 9.24 6.75
N ILE A 184 4.61 8.06 7.28
CA ILE A 184 4.39 7.73 8.68
C ILE A 184 5.69 7.19 9.27
N LYS A 185 6.26 7.94 10.21
CA LYS A 185 7.34 7.40 11.06
C LYS A 185 6.67 6.65 12.21
N SER A 186 6.79 5.32 12.21
CA SER A 186 6.37 4.52 13.36
C SER A 186 7.29 4.84 14.53
N ALA A 187 6.73 5.31 15.63
CA ALA A 187 7.47 5.56 16.85
C ALA A 187 7.75 4.24 17.58
N GLY A 188 8.72 3.47 17.07
CA GLY A 188 9.31 2.35 17.83
C GLY A 188 8.42 1.11 17.95
N GLY A 189 7.56 0.83 17.01
CA GLY A 189 6.75 -0.39 17.00
C GLY A 189 7.40 -1.54 16.23
N LEU A 190 6.93 -2.74 16.51
CA LEU A 190 7.27 -3.92 15.74
C LEU A 190 6.73 -3.78 14.31
N ILE A 191 7.53 -4.14 13.32
CA ILE A 191 7.14 -4.13 11.91
C ILE A 191 6.00 -5.12 11.69
N PRO A 192 4.80 -4.69 11.23
CA PRO A 192 3.74 -5.62 10.86
C PRO A 192 4.08 -6.32 9.55
N VAL A 193 3.92 -7.65 9.52
CA VAL A 193 4.22 -8.46 8.34
C VAL A 193 3.11 -9.47 8.07
N TRP A 194 2.82 -9.74 6.82
CA TRP A 194 2.08 -10.94 6.43
C TRP A 194 3.02 -12.14 6.47
N PRO A 195 2.70 -13.20 7.20
CA PRO A 195 3.54 -14.39 7.26
C PRO A 195 3.82 -14.96 5.87
N ASP A 196 5.09 -15.07 5.51
CA ASP A 196 5.54 -15.63 4.23
C ASP A 196 6.97 -16.15 4.37
N ALA A 197 7.24 -17.37 3.91
CA ALA A 197 8.56 -17.98 4.00
C ALA A 197 9.64 -17.23 3.19
N LEU A 198 9.24 -16.61 2.08
CA LEU A 198 10.09 -15.83 1.20
C LEU A 198 10.08 -14.33 1.52
N GLY A 199 9.37 -13.92 2.57
CA GLY A 199 9.29 -12.52 2.98
C GLY A 199 10.65 -11.92 3.31
N THR A 200 10.81 -10.62 3.09
CA THR A 200 12.07 -9.90 3.26
C THR A 200 12.34 -9.48 4.70
N GLU A 201 11.28 -9.32 5.50
CA GLU A 201 11.38 -8.74 6.84
C GLU A 201 10.96 -9.73 7.93
N ARG A 202 11.54 -9.52 9.13
CA ARG A 202 11.10 -10.19 10.34
C ARG A 202 10.31 -9.22 11.20
N GLY A 203 9.05 -9.53 11.44
CA GLY A 203 8.15 -8.63 12.15
C GLY A 203 7.02 -9.37 12.86
N GLN A 204 6.10 -8.59 13.43
CA GLN A 204 4.92 -9.13 14.07
C GLN A 204 3.91 -9.61 13.03
N ALA A 205 3.52 -10.86 13.11
CA ALA A 205 2.54 -11.44 12.21
C ALA A 205 1.20 -10.68 12.30
N ILE A 206 0.68 -10.32 11.14
CA ILE A 206 -0.65 -9.73 10.98
C ILE A 206 -1.47 -10.68 10.11
N GLU A 207 -2.67 -11.00 10.57
CA GLU A 207 -3.58 -11.80 9.77
C GLU A 207 -3.99 -11.00 8.52
N PRO A 208 -3.64 -11.48 7.32
CA PRO A 208 -4.01 -10.80 6.07
C PRO A 208 -5.52 -10.81 5.91
N LEU A 209 -6.06 -9.87 5.14
CA LEU A 209 -7.49 -9.77 4.85
C LEU A 209 -8.08 -11.10 4.34
N TYR A 210 -7.29 -11.85 3.59
CA TYR A 210 -7.60 -13.20 3.14
C TYR A 210 -6.31 -14.01 3.01
N LYS A 211 -6.40 -15.32 3.22
CA LYS A 211 -5.24 -16.24 3.28
C LYS A 211 -4.30 -16.20 2.06
N THR A 212 -4.82 -15.87 0.87
CA THR A 212 -4.02 -15.81 -0.36
C THR A 212 -3.38 -14.46 -0.64
N VAL A 213 -3.57 -13.46 0.22
CA VAL A 213 -3.00 -12.11 0.06
C VAL A 213 -1.49 -12.13 -0.16
N PRO A 214 -0.67 -12.86 0.64
CA PRO A 214 0.77 -12.87 0.44
C PRO A 214 1.19 -13.30 -0.97
N GLU A 215 0.51 -14.31 -1.54
CA GLU A 215 0.78 -14.78 -2.89
C GLU A 215 0.24 -13.85 -3.99
N ALA A 216 -0.90 -13.21 -3.74
CA ALA A 216 -1.52 -12.30 -4.70
C ALA A 216 -0.70 -11.00 -4.87
N VAL A 217 -0.16 -10.47 -3.78
CA VAL A 217 0.59 -9.20 -3.80
C VAL A 217 1.96 -9.33 -4.47
N LYS A 218 2.56 -10.51 -4.51
CA LYS A 218 3.80 -10.78 -5.25
C LYS A 218 3.63 -10.57 -6.76
N LYS A 219 2.41 -10.68 -7.26
CA LYS A 219 2.06 -10.58 -8.69
C LYS A 219 1.53 -9.21 -9.09
N ASP A 220 1.27 -8.31 -8.13
CA ASP A 220 0.63 -7.04 -8.40
C ASP A 220 1.06 -5.98 -7.37
N ARG A 221 1.93 -5.08 -7.80
CA ARG A 221 2.48 -3.99 -6.99
C ARG A 221 1.39 -3.05 -6.49
N ILE A 222 0.41 -2.69 -7.33
CA ILE A 222 -0.67 -1.77 -6.93
C ILE A 222 -1.60 -2.44 -5.92
N LEU A 223 -1.92 -3.71 -6.12
CA LEU A 223 -2.67 -4.49 -5.14
C LEU A 223 -1.95 -4.54 -3.79
N TYR A 224 -0.62 -4.74 -3.80
CA TYR A 224 0.19 -4.69 -2.58
C TYR A 224 0.03 -3.35 -1.85
N HIS A 225 0.18 -2.23 -2.57
CA HIS A 225 0.00 -0.90 -1.99
C HIS A 225 -1.39 -0.73 -1.37
N TYR A 226 -2.43 -1.11 -2.09
CA TYR A 226 -3.80 -0.99 -1.59
C TYR A 226 -4.03 -1.83 -0.34
N LEU A 227 -3.61 -3.09 -0.32
CA LEU A 227 -3.82 -3.96 0.82
C LEU A 227 -2.97 -3.58 2.03
N ALA A 228 -1.77 -3.06 1.82
CA ALA A 228 -0.96 -2.49 2.89
C ALA A 228 -1.61 -1.24 3.51
N LEU A 229 -2.19 -0.36 2.69
CA LEU A 229 -2.98 0.80 3.15
C LEU A 229 -4.23 0.35 3.93
N VAL A 230 -4.91 -0.70 3.45
CA VAL A 230 -6.03 -1.32 4.16
C VAL A 230 -5.61 -1.80 5.55
N ASP A 231 -4.46 -2.46 5.67
CA ASP A 231 -3.97 -2.89 6.98
C ASP A 231 -3.55 -1.72 7.87
N ALA A 232 -3.00 -0.65 7.29
CA ALA A 232 -2.75 0.58 8.05
C ALA A 232 -4.04 1.19 8.62
N ILE A 233 -5.15 1.13 7.87
CA ILE A 233 -6.48 1.58 8.33
C ILE A 233 -7.04 0.64 9.40
N ARG A 234 -6.83 -0.67 9.27
CA ARG A 234 -7.32 -1.68 10.22
C ARG A 234 -6.56 -1.65 11.55
N LEU A 235 -5.25 -1.37 11.52
CA LEU A 235 -4.33 -1.39 12.66
C LEU A 235 -4.15 -0.02 13.30
N GLY A 236 -4.16 1.02 12.49
CA GLY A 236 -3.71 2.36 12.87
C GLY A 236 -4.66 3.11 13.77
N GLY A 237 -4.08 4.10 14.47
CA GLY A 237 -4.83 5.14 15.15
C GLY A 237 -5.43 6.16 14.16
N PRO A 238 -6.15 7.17 14.66
CA PRO A 238 -6.84 8.14 13.80
C PRO A 238 -5.91 8.87 12.81
N ARG A 239 -4.67 9.15 13.21
CA ARG A 239 -3.68 9.84 12.36
C ARG A 239 -3.21 8.96 11.21
N GLU A 240 -2.78 7.73 11.52
CA GLU A 240 -2.32 6.76 10.53
C GLU A 240 -3.43 6.39 9.56
N CYS A 241 -4.64 6.21 10.07
CA CYS A 241 -5.83 5.96 9.28
C CYS A 241 -6.10 7.10 8.29
N GLY A 242 -6.07 8.37 8.75
CA GLY A 242 -6.29 9.53 7.89
C GLY A 242 -5.27 9.64 6.75
N VAL A 243 -3.98 9.41 7.03
CA VAL A 243 -2.93 9.40 6.01
C VAL A 243 -3.13 8.25 5.02
N ALA A 244 -3.40 7.04 5.51
CA ALA A 244 -3.62 5.87 4.66
C ALA A 244 -4.85 6.03 3.75
N VAL A 245 -5.94 6.58 4.27
CA VAL A 245 -7.15 6.90 3.49
C VAL A 245 -6.85 7.94 2.41
N GLY A 246 -6.10 9.00 2.73
CA GLY A 246 -5.69 10.02 1.77
C GLY A 246 -4.88 9.45 0.60
N ILE A 247 -3.90 8.59 0.90
CA ILE A 247 -3.10 7.93 -0.13
C ILE A 247 -3.94 6.94 -0.94
N LEU A 248 -4.80 6.15 -0.28
CA LEU A 248 -5.69 5.20 -0.96
C LEU A 248 -6.67 5.93 -1.89
N LYS A 249 -7.24 7.05 -1.45
CA LYS A 249 -8.12 7.92 -2.24
C LYS A 249 -7.42 8.41 -3.51
N ALA A 250 -6.20 8.95 -3.38
CA ALA A 250 -5.40 9.40 -4.51
C ALA A 250 -5.03 8.25 -5.46
N GLY A 251 -4.59 7.10 -4.92
CA GLY A 251 -4.27 5.90 -5.71
C GLY A 251 -5.45 5.34 -6.49
N MET A 252 -6.68 5.54 -6.00
CA MET A 252 -7.91 5.18 -6.71
C MET A 252 -8.39 6.26 -7.70
N GLY A 253 -7.65 7.37 -7.88
CA GLY A 253 -8.04 8.48 -8.75
C GLY A 253 -9.29 9.24 -8.27
N LEU A 254 -9.56 9.25 -6.97
CA LEU A 254 -10.68 9.97 -6.37
C LEU A 254 -10.21 11.35 -5.90
N LYS A 255 -10.98 12.38 -6.26
CA LYS A 255 -10.77 13.78 -5.85
C LYS A 255 -11.42 14.07 -4.51
#